data_775fe32f618a0e43b65a022d2360d000
#
_entry.id   775fe32f618a0e43b65a022d2360d000
#
_cell.length_a   1.000
_cell.length_b   1.000
_cell.length_c   1.000
_cell.angle_alpha   90.00
_cell.angle_beta   90.00
_cell.angle_gamma   90.00
#
_symmetry.space_group_name_H-M   'P 1'
#
loop_
_entity.id
_entity.type
_entity.pdbx_description
1 polymer ?
#
loop_
_entity_poly.entity_id
_entity_poly.type
_entity_poly.pdbx_seq_one_letter_code
_entity_poly.pdbx_strand_id
1 'polypeptide(L)'
;MPTLAALVLAVGALAATLVLKHDTRFAVKRVVLEGVPEARRADAEEVTDALLGRPLLFVNLDAAVTELSKRPWVARAVARRLVPDTVIVRVESRPPVALARRGSELWTVDKSGSWLGPYRGRAVSSEDDYPLVDGAGGDESVRRGVAFLMALRAEDVALFSRVSDASVTPAGVLVTDRVARARLLFAADPAAAPHTAAAWRAWLALVPDLQRRGLPSDAADLRFEGRIYVNARPEILGRGNT
;
A
#
# COMPACT_ATOMS: atom_id res chain seq x y z
N MET A 1 -45.48 -12.20 45.63
CA MET A 1 -44.61 -11.07 45.96
C MET A 1 -43.38 -10.95 45.01
N PRO A 2 -42.69 -12.02 44.55
CA PRO A 2 -41.52 -11.86 43.67
C PRO A 2 -41.86 -11.30 42.27
N THR A 3 -43.04 -11.56 41.76
CA THR A 3 -43.48 -11.11 40.43
C THR A 3 -43.68 -9.60 40.34
N LEU A 4 -44.16 -8.95 41.38
CA LEU A 4 -44.36 -7.50 41.41
C LEU A 4 -43.01 -6.76 41.48
N ALA A 5 -42.05 -7.26 42.25
CA ALA A 5 -40.71 -6.69 42.34
C ALA A 5 -39.97 -6.82 41.01
N ALA A 6 -40.08 -7.97 40.33
CA ALA A 6 -39.52 -8.17 39.00
C ALA A 6 -40.11 -7.23 37.94
N LEU A 7 -41.43 -6.99 38.00
CA LEU A 7 -42.11 -6.05 37.10
C LEU A 7 -41.62 -4.61 37.31
N VAL A 8 -41.50 -4.16 38.56
CA VAL A 8 -41.03 -2.82 38.93
C VAL A 8 -39.58 -2.62 38.42
N LEU A 9 -38.72 -3.62 38.62
CA LEU A 9 -37.34 -3.58 38.12
C LEU A 9 -37.29 -3.52 36.58
N ALA A 10 -38.13 -4.31 35.92
CA ALA A 10 -38.18 -4.31 34.43
C ALA A 10 -38.68 -2.96 33.90
N VAL A 11 -39.72 -2.37 34.49
CA VAL A 11 -40.21 -1.04 34.07
C VAL A 11 -39.19 0.05 34.36
N GLY A 12 -38.52 -0.01 35.53
CA GLY A 12 -37.42 0.92 35.86
C GLY A 12 -36.24 0.84 34.88
N ALA A 13 -35.84 -0.38 34.54
CA ALA A 13 -34.75 -0.59 33.53
C ALA A 13 -35.16 -0.09 32.15
N LEU A 14 -36.41 -0.33 31.74
CA LEU A 14 -36.91 0.17 30.45
C LEU A 14 -36.95 1.70 30.42
N ALA A 15 -37.45 2.34 31.48
CA ALA A 15 -37.49 3.79 31.61
C ALA A 15 -36.08 4.39 31.60
N ALA A 16 -35.14 3.82 32.35
CA ALA A 16 -33.74 4.23 32.33
C ALA A 16 -33.09 4.10 30.92
N THR A 17 -33.37 3.00 30.22
CA THR A 17 -32.90 2.78 28.85
C THR A 17 -33.45 3.83 27.89
N LEU A 18 -34.75 4.16 28.01
CA LEU A 18 -35.38 5.17 27.16
C LEU A 18 -34.82 6.58 27.44
N VAL A 19 -34.58 6.93 28.70
CA VAL A 19 -33.96 8.20 29.09
C VAL A 19 -32.53 8.28 28.52
N LEU A 20 -31.71 7.27 28.73
CA LEU A 20 -30.33 7.23 28.21
C LEU A 20 -30.27 7.28 26.69
N LYS A 21 -31.25 6.70 25.99
CA LYS A 21 -31.33 6.71 24.54
C LYS A 21 -31.65 8.09 23.95
N HIS A 22 -32.37 8.93 24.68
CA HIS A 22 -32.81 10.24 24.24
C HIS A 22 -32.02 11.40 24.88
N ASP A 23 -31.16 11.11 25.85
CA ASP A 23 -30.35 12.15 26.49
C ASP A 23 -29.21 12.60 25.54
N THR A 24 -29.31 13.83 25.10
CA THR A 24 -28.32 14.46 24.17
C THR A 24 -26.92 14.57 24.78
N ARG A 25 -26.77 14.39 26.11
CA ARG A 25 -25.46 14.37 26.75
C ARG A 25 -24.63 13.17 26.31
N PHE A 26 -25.30 12.06 25.98
CA PHE A 26 -24.68 10.81 25.51
C PHE A 26 -24.82 10.62 23.99
N ALA A 27 -25.15 11.66 23.25
CA ALA A 27 -25.05 11.63 21.80
C ALA A 27 -23.59 11.75 21.38
N VAL A 28 -23.16 11.03 20.35
CA VAL A 28 -21.82 11.11 19.79
C VAL A 28 -21.61 12.53 19.20
N LYS A 29 -20.73 13.30 19.80
CA LYS A 29 -20.36 14.66 19.35
C LYS A 29 -19.04 14.67 18.63
N ARG A 30 -18.16 13.71 18.91
CA ARG A 30 -16.82 13.62 18.32
C ARG A 30 -16.49 12.21 17.92
N VAL A 31 -15.86 12.09 16.75
CA VAL A 31 -15.18 10.88 16.32
C VAL A 31 -13.71 11.21 16.18
N VAL A 32 -12.86 10.46 16.89
CA VAL A 32 -11.41 10.59 16.85
C VAL A 32 -10.86 9.47 15.98
N LEU A 33 -10.23 9.81 14.87
CA LEU A 33 -9.58 8.86 13.97
C LEU A 33 -8.08 8.78 14.32
N GLU A 34 -7.63 7.58 14.73
CA GLU A 34 -6.23 7.29 15.04
C GLU A 34 -5.64 6.36 13.98
N GLY A 35 -4.39 6.64 13.53
CA GLY A 35 -3.65 5.79 12.58
C GLY A 35 -4.14 5.88 11.12
N VAL A 36 -5.00 6.84 10.80
CA VAL A 36 -5.47 7.09 9.43
C VAL A 36 -4.46 8.01 8.72
N PRO A 37 -3.87 7.58 7.58
CA PRO A 37 -3.03 8.45 6.77
C PRO A 37 -3.80 9.68 6.28
N GLU A 38 -3.14 10.84 6.19
CA GLU A 38 -3.79 12.09 5.79
C GLU A 38 -4.49 11.97 4.42
N ALA A 39 -3.87 11.30 3.47
CA ALA A 39 -4.45 11.04 2.13
C ALA A 39 -5.73 10.18 2.16
N ARG A 40 -6.03 9.51 3.27
CA ARG A 40 -7.21 8.63 3.46
C ARG A 40 -8.19 9.16 4.50
N ARG A 41 -7.90 10.33 5.09
CA ARG A 41 -8.73 10.90 6.15
C ARG A 41 -10.17 11.14 5.70
N ALA A 42 -10.37 11.77 4.55
CA ALA A 42 -11.71 12.04 4.02
C ALA A 42 -12.52 10.75 3.76
N ASP A 43 -11.85 9.70 3.27
CA ASP A 43 -12.47 8.39 3.03
C ASP A 43 -12.89 7.68 4.34
N ALA A 44 -12.13 7.88 5.42
CA ALA A 44 -12.49 7.38 6.74
C ALA A 44 -13.60 8.20 7.39
N GLU A 45 -13.57 9.53 7.27
CA GLU A 45 -14.58 10.45 7.78
C GLU A 45 -15.95 10.18 7.13
N GLU A 46 -16.00 9.92 5.81
CA GLU A 46 -17.23 9.55 5.11
C GLU A 46 -17.98 8.39 5.80
N VAL A 47 -17.23 7.39 6.29
CA VAL A 47 -17.81 6.23 6.99
C VAL A 47 -18.20 6.57 8.42
N THR A 48 -17.37 7.35 9.11
CA THR A 48 -17.52 7.59 10.55
C THR A 48 -18.47 8.72 10.90
N ASP A 49 -18.74 9.65 9.98
CA ASP A 49 -19.70 10.74 10.17
C ASP A 49 -21.12 10.23 10.42
N ALA A 50 -21.46 9.05 9.89
CA ALA A 50 -22.72 8.39 10.17
C ALA A 50 -22.94 8.04 11.67
N LEU A 51 -21.88 8.08 12.48
CA LEU A 51 -21.95 7.86 13.94
C LEU A 51 -22.38 9.12 14.70
N LEU A 52 -22.15 10.31 14.13
CA LEU A 52 -22.44 11.59 14.78
C LEU A 52 -23.94 11.72 15.08
N GLY A 53 -24.26 12.28 16.24
CA GLY A 53 -25.62 12.47 16.71
C GLY A 53 -26.33 11.20 17.20
N ARG A 54 -25.74 10.02 17.01
CA ARG A 54 -26.30 8.75 17.49
C ARG A 54 -26.08 8.59 19.00
N PRO A 55 -27.00 7.93 19.73
CA PRO A 55 -26.79 7.65 21.14
C PRO A 55 -25.56 6.76 21.35
N LEU A 56 -24.54 7.24 22.06
CA LEU A 56 -23.23 6.59 22.22
C LEU A 56 -23.31 5.14 22.67
N LEU A 57 -24.21 4.88 23.65
CA LEU A 57 -24.35 3.54 24.25
C LEU A 57 -25.01 2.52 23.33
N PHE A 58 -25.78 3.00 22.35
CA PHE A 58 -26.59 2.15 21.46
C PHE A 58 -26.12 2.17 20.01
N VAL A 59 -25.17 3.06 19.66
CA VAL A 59 -24.63 3.12 18.29
C VAL A 59 -23.90 1.82 17.96
N ASN A 60 -24.18 1.30 16.76
CA ASN A 60 -23.51 0.08 16.28
C ASN A 60 -22.11 0.44 15.71
N LEU A 61 -21.09 0.26 16.54
CA LEU A 61 -19.70 0.48 16.15
C LEU A 61 -19.17 -0.60 15.21
N ASP A 62 -19.69 -1.84 15.32
CA ASP A 62 -19.23 -2.95 14.47
C ASP A 62 -19.60 -2.73 13.01
N ALA A 63 -20.74 -2.05 12.75
CA ALA A 63 -21.12 -1.66 11.40
C ALA A 63 -20.10 -0.70 10.78
N ALA A 64 -19.67 0.34 11.51
CA ALA A 64 -18.64 1.28 11.03
C ALA A 64 -17.27 0.60 10.85
N VAL A 65 -16.88 -0.28 11.77
CA VAL A 65 -15.65 -1.08 11.65
C VAL A 65 -15.72 -1.97 10.42
N THR A 66 -16.86 -2.62 10.16
CA THR A 66 -17.05 -3.47 8.99
C THR A 66 -16.93 -2.67 7.68
N GLU A 67 -17.56 -1.49 7.61
CA GLU A 67 -17.47 -0.63 6.43
C GLU A 67 -16.04 -0.11 6.20
N LEU A 68 -15.32 0.30 7.26
CA LEU A 68 -13.91 0.67 7.15
C LEU A 68 -13.05 -0.50 6.69
N SER A 69 -13.33 -1.71 7.18
CA SER A 69 -12.56 -2.90 6.82
C SER A 69 -12.74 -3.34 5.35
N LYS A 70 -13.79 -2.86 4.68
CA LYS A 70 -13.97 -3.04 3.22
C LYS A 70 -13.04 -2.15 2.39
N ARG A 71 -12.48 -1.10 2.98
CA ARG A 71 -11.56 -0.20 2.26
C ARG A 71 -10.23 -0.93 2.01
N PRO A 72 -9.73 -0.98 0.77
CA PRO A 72 -8.53 -1.75 0.43
C PRO A 72 -7.27 -1.36 1.21
N TRP A 73 -7.17 -0.08 1.61
CA TRP A 73 -6.05 0.47 2.36
C TRP A 73 -6.08 0.15 3.86
N VAL A 74 -7.19 -0.41 4.37
CA VAL A 74 -7.35 -0.79 5.79
C VAL A 74 -6.87 -2.22 5.98
N ALA A 75 -5.89 -2.42 6.87
CA ALA A 75 -5.47 -3.73 7.32
C ALA A 75 -6.36 -4.21 8.48
N ARG A 76 -6.67 -3.30 9.41
CA ARG A 76 -7.50 -3.56 10.58
C ARG A 76 -8.15 -2.27 11.06
N ALA A 77 -9.38 -2.36 11.54
CA ALA A 77 -10.06 -1.27 12.23
C ALA A 77 -10.65 -1.77 13.56
N VAL A 78 -10.64 -0.92 14.56
CA VAL A 78 -11.30 -1.16 15.85
C VAL A 78 -11.93 0.15 16.32
N ALA A 79 -13.09 0.07 16.97
CA ALA A 79 -13.76 1.25 17.52
C ALA A 79 -14.10 1.03 18.99
N ARG A 80 -14.01 2.09 19.78
CA ARG A 80 -14.37 2.08 21.20
C ARG A 80 -15.12 3.34 21.58
N ARG A 81 -16.00 3.19 22.56
CA ARG A 81 -16.73 4.30 23.15
C ARG A 81 -15.87 4.96 24.23
N LEU A 82 -15.85 6.27 24.24
CA LEU A 82 -15.28 7.09 25.31
C LEU A 82 -16.39 8.01 25.83
N VAL A 83 -16.94 7.65 26.98
CA VAL A 83 -18.02 8.40 27.64
C VAL A 83 -17.52 9.83 27.96
N PRO A 84 -18.36 10.87 27.81
CA PRO A 84 -19.80 10.78 27.58
C PRO A 84 -20.27 10.79 26.12
N ASP A 85 -19.44 11.26 25.16
CA ASP A 85 -19.91 11.70 23.85
C ASP A 85 -18.93 11.41 22.69
N THR A 86 -17.90 10.60 22.91
CA THR A 86 -16.81 10.41 21.94
C THR A 86 -16.71 8.96 21.49
N VAL A 87 -16.46 8.74 20.19
CA VAL A 87 -16.05 7.46 19.63
C VAL A 87 -14.59 7.58 19.17
N ILE A 88 -13.75 6.63 19.55
CA ILE A 88 -12.39 6.52 19.06
C ILE A 88 -12.35 5.36 18.08
N VAL A 89 -11.94 5.65 16.84
CA VAL A 89 -11.74 4.67 15.77
C VAL A 89 -10.25 4.60 15.46
N ARG A 90 -9.64 3.47 15.78
CA ARG A 90 -8.24 3.20 15.45
C ARG A 90 -8.16 2.34 14.20
N VAL A 91 -7.42 2.81 13.22
CA VAL A 91 -7.20 2.14 11.96
C VAL A 91 -5.72 1.81 11.80
N GLU A 92 -5.44 0.58 11.47
CA GLU A 92 -4.13 0.14 11.00
C GLU A 92 -4.17 0.11 9.48
N SER A 93 -3.40 0.98 8.83
CA SER A 93 -3.35 1.07 7.37
C SER A 93 -2.35 0.08 6.78
N ARG A 94 -2.61 -0.36 5.55
CA ARG A 94 -1.63 -1.13 4.75
C ARG A 94 -0.62 -0.15 4.17
N PRO A 95 0.69 -0.30 4.48
CA PRO A 95 1.69 0.59 3.93
C PRO A 95 1.85 0.34 2.43
N PRO A 96 1.83 1.40 1.60
CA PRO A 96 2.18 1.27 0.19
C PRO A 96 3.68 0.98 0.04
N VAL A 97 4.06 0.25 -1.00
CA VAL A 97 5.46 -0.08 -1.32
C VAL A 97 5.85 0.29 -2.74
N ALA A 98 4.88 0.47 -3.63
CA ALA A 98 5.07 0.88 -5.00
C ALA A 98 3.85 1.62 -5.54
N LEU A 99 4.02 2.30 -6.65
CA LEU A 99 2.94 2.78 -7.50
C LEU A 99 2.73 1.78 -8.65
N ALA A 100 1.49 1.66 -9.11
CA ALA A 100 1.20 0.91 -10.33
C ALA A 100 0.19 1.68 -11.18
N ARG A 101 0.26 1.50 -12.50
CA ARG A 101 -0.67 2.14 -13.43
C ARG A 101 -1.92 1.30 -13.58
N ARG A 102 -3.09 1.93 -13.42
CA ARG A 102 -4.40 1.32 -13.68
C ARG A 102 -5.18 2.22 -14.62
N GLY A 103 -5.20 1.85 -15.89
CA GLY A 103 -5.67 2.76 -16.94
C GLY A 103 -4.79 4.00 -17.05
N SER A 104 -5.38 5.17 -16.97
CA SER A 104 -4.68 6.47 -16.99
C SER A 104 -4.21 6.94 -15.61
N GLU A 105 -4.61 6.25 -14.52
CA GLU A 105 -4.33 6.67 -13.16
C GLU A 105 -3.17 5.89 -12.53
N LEU A 106 -2.46 6.56 -11.61
CA LEU A 106 -1.51 5.91 -10.72
C LEU A 106 -2.21 5.49 -9.43
N TRP A 107 -1.95 4.27 -9.01
CA TRP A 107 -2.49 3.69 -7.78
C TRP A 107 -1.36 3.22 -6.88
N THR A 108 -1.56 3.31 -5.57
CA THR A 108 -0.66 2.70 -4.60
C THR A 108 -0.97 1.22 -4.46
N VAL A 109 0.09 0.42 -4.28
CA VAL A 109 0.00 -1.03 -4.04
C VAL A 109 0.79 -1.43 -2.79
N ASP A 110 0.30 -2.44 -2.08
CA ASP A 110 0.99 -3.00 -0.91
C ASP A 110 2.04 -4.07 -1.30
N LYS A 111 2.73 -4.62 -0.31
CA LYS A 111 3.76 -5.65 -0.48
C LYS A 111 3.29 -6.95 -1.15
N SER A 112 1.98 -7.19 -1.22
CA SER A 112 1.39 -8.33 -1.92
C SER A 112 0.98 -8.01 -3.35
N GLY A 113 1.16 -6.75 -3.80
CA GLY A 113 0.67 -6.23 -5.06
C GLY A 113 -0.83 -5.94 -5.07
N SER A 114 -1.46 -5.86 -3.89
CA SER A 114 -2.88 -5.48 -3.77
C SER A 114 -3.05 -3.98 -3.93
N TRP A 115 -4.07 -3.58 -4.70
CA TRP A 115 -4.39 -2.19 -4.95
C TRP A 115 -4.98 -1.54 -3.71
N LEU A 116 -4.38 -0.45 -3.23
CA LEU A 116 -4.84 0.28 -2.03
C LEU A 116 -5.74 1.47 -2.36
N GLY A 117 -5.59 2.04 -3.56
CA GLY A 117 -6.38 3.15 -4.04
C GLY A 117 -5.57 4.14 -4.88
N PRO A 118 -6.25 5.13 -5.51
CA PRO A 118 -5.60 6.10 -6.38
C PRO A 118 -4.53 6.89 -5.61
N TYR A 119 -3.42 7.13 -6.27
CA TYR A 119 -2.35 7.99 -5.78
C TYR A 119 -2.73 9.44 -6.03
N ARG A 120 -3.02 10.16 -4.97
CA ARG A 120 -3.37 11.59 -5.03
C ARG A 120 -2.16 12.46 -4.70
N GLY A 121 -1.04 12.18 -5.36
CA GLY A 121 0.26 12.76 -5.07
C GLY A 121 0.24 14.19 -4.53
N ARG A 122 0.63 14.33 -3.25
CA ARG A 122 1.40 15.48 -2.80
C ARG A 122 2.84 15.00 -2.74
N ALA A 123 3.56 15.24 -3.82
CA ALA A 123 5.01 15.06 -3.86
C ALA A 123 5.66 16.06 -2.91
N VAL A 124 5.81 15.74 -1.63
CA VAL A 124 6.44 16.66 -0.68
C VAL A 124 7.32 15.95 0.36
N SER A 125 7.28 14.64 0.47
CA SER A 125 8.22 13.96 1.35
C SER A 125 9.05 12.93 0.58
N SER A 126 10.33 12.86 0.90
CA SER A 126 11.23 11.82 0.42
C SER A 126 10.78 10.40 0.83
N GLU A 127 9.78 10.31 1.71
CA GLU A 127 9.17 9.07 2.16
C GLU A 127 8.14 8.51 1.14
N ASP A 128 7.64 9.37 0.23
CA ASP A 128 6.64 9.00 -0.79
C ASP A 128 7.26 8.68 -2.16
N ASP A 129 8.58 8.48 -2.22
CA ASP A 129 9.30 8.15 -3.46
C ASP A 129 9.21 6.65 -3.77
N TYR A 130 7.99 6.22 -4.14
CA TYR A 130 7.71 4.84 -4.49
C TYR A 130 8.16 4.52 -5.92
N PRO A 131 8.81 3.36 -6.17
CA PRO A 131 9.06 2.89 -7.52
C PRO A 131 7.75 2.63 -8.27
N LEU A 132 7.75 2.89 -9.59
CA LEU A 132 6.61 2.58 -10.44
C LEU A 132 6.70 1.12 -10.94
N VAL A 133 5.64 0.35 -10.77
CA VAL A 133 5.49 -0.97 -11.40
C VAL A 133 4.59 -0.83 -12.61
N ASP A 134 5.06 -1.24 -13.78
CA ASP A 134 4.23 -1.26 -14.97
C ASP A 134 3.17 -2.38 -14.87
N GLY A 135 1.91 -1.96 -14.92
CA GLY A 135 0.75 -2.85 -14.85
C GLY A 135 0.20 -3.29 -16.20
N ALA A 136 0.94 -3.08 -17.31
CA ALA A 136 0.46 -3.40 -18.66
C ALA A 136 0.03 -4.87 -18.82
N GLY A 137 0.62 -5.80 -18.07
CA GLY A 137 0.23 -7.22 -18.01
C GLY A 137 -0.89 -7.53 -16.98
N GLY A 138 -1.59 -6.51 -16.45
CA GLY A 138 -2.65 -6.69 -15.46
C GLY A 138 -2.14 -6.98 -14.04
N ASP A 139 -3.05 -7.42 -13.16
CA ASP A 139 -2.78 -7.62 -11.73
C ASP A 139 -1.63 -8.60 -11.45
N GLU A 140 -1.45 -9.60 -12.31
CA GLU A 140 -0.38 -10.57 -12.15
C GLU A 140 1.00 -9.93 -12.38
N SER A 141 1.14 -9.09 -13.40
CA SER A 141 2.38 -8.33 -13.63
C SER A 141 2.69 -7.40 -12.46
N VAL A 142 1.69 -6.74 -11.90
CA VAL A 142 1.87 -5.91 -10.70
C VAL A 142 2.36 -6.75 -9.53
N ARG A 143 1.72 -7.91 -9.24
CA ARG A 143 2.16 -8.80 -8.16
C ARG A 143 3.60 -9.27 -8.34
N ARG A 144 3.97 -9.69 -9.55
CA ARG A 144 5.34 -10.16 -9.86
C ARG A 144 6.36 -9.03 -9.75
N GLY A 145 6.05 -7.84 -10.26
CA GLY A 145 6.92 -6.67 -10.14
C GLY A 145 7.13 -6.26 -8.69
N VAL A 146 6.07 -6.24 -7.89
CA VAL A 146 6.16 -5.96 -6.45
C VAL A 146 6.95 -7.04 -5.72
N ALA A 147 6.74 -8.33 -6.03
CA ALA A 147 7.50 -9.42 -5.43
C ALA A 147 9.00 -9.27 -5.70
N PHE A 148 9.40 -8.93 -6.94
CA PHE A 148 10.77 -8.62 -7.30
C PHE A 148 11.34 -7.45 -6.48
N LEU A 149 10.59 -6.34 -6.39
CA LEU A 149 11.00 -5.17 -5.62
C LEU A 149 11.18 -5.48 -4.13
N MET A 150 10.31 -6.31 -3.55
CA MET A 150 10.41 -6.71 -2.16
C MET A 150 11.58 -7.64 -1.90
N ALA A 151 11.88 -8.56 -2.82
CA ALA A 151 13.08 -9.40 -2.76
C ALA A 151 14.35 -8.54 -2.83
N LEU A 152 14.43 -7.62 -3.79
CA LEU A 152 15.55 -6.67 -3.90
C LEU A 152 15.71 -5.83 -2.63
N ARG A 153 14.61 -5.32 -2.07
CA ARG A 153 14.64 -4.53 -0.83
C ARG A 153 15.17 -5.34 0.35
N ALA A 154 14.82 -6.61 0.42
CA ALA A 154 15.30 -7.51 1.47
C ALA A 154 16.80 -7.81 1.34
N GLU A 155 17.34 -7.87 0.10
CA GLU A 155 18.76 -8.07 -0.15
C GLU A 155 19.58 -6.78 0.04
N ASP A 156 19.07 -5.66 -0.49
CA ASP A 156 19.80 -4.38 -0.52
C ASP A 156 18.85 -3.18 -0.63
N VAL A 157 18.65 -2.49 0.48
CA VAL A 157 17.81 -1.28 0.56
C VAL A 157 18.38 -0.13 -0.28
N ALA A 158 19.72 -0.03 -0.39
CA ALA A 158 20.35 1.03 -1.16
C ALA A 158 20.13 0.85 -2.66
N LEU A 159 20.18 -0.38 -3.17
CA LEU A 159 19.81 -0.68 -4.56
C LEU A 159 18.31 -0.49 -4.81
N PHE A 160 17.47 -0.90 -3.86
CA PHE A 160 16.04 -0.65 -3.95
C PHE A 160 15.73 0.85 -4.12
N SER A 161 16.40 1.73 -3.38
CA SER A 161 16.21 3.18 -3.48
C SER A 161 16.63 3.78 -4.82
N ARG A 162 17.39 3.04 -5.64
CA ARG A 162 17.80 3.44 -6.99
C ARG A 162 16.76 3.07 -8.05
N VAL A 163 15.76 2.26 -7.73
CA VAL A 163 14.72 1.87 -8.68
C VAL A 163 13.81 3.06 -8.97
N SER A 164 13.71 3.46 -10.24
CA SER A 164 12.69 4.38 -10.73
C SER A 164 11.42 3.63 -11.10
N ASP A 165 11.58 2.62 -11.95
CA ASP A 165 10.47 1.79 -12.42
C ASP A 165 10.93 0.34 -12.63
N ALA A 166 9.95 -0.57 -12.61
CA ALA A 166 10.10 -1.99 -12.87
C ALA A 166 8.97 -2.48 -13.78
N SER A 167 9.31 -3.05 -14.91
CA SER A 167 8.37 -3.61 -15.89
C SER A 167 8.55 -5.11 -16.02
N VAL A 168 7.48 -5.88 -15.82
CA VAL A 168 7.48 -7.33 -16.02
C VAL A 168 7.27 -7.63 -17.49
N THR A 169 8.25 -8.30 -18.10
CA THR A 169 8.24 -8.69 -19.50
C THR A 169 8.32 -10.22 -19.64
N PRO A 170 8.06 -10.80 -20.82
CA PRO A 170 8.32 -12.22 -21.05
C PRO A 170 9.78 -12.63 -20.87
N ALA A 171 10.72 -11.68 -21.07
CA ALA A 171 12.15 -11.92 -20.92
C ALA A 171 12.63 -11.85 -19.45
N GLY A 172 11.88 -11.18 -18.57
CA GLY A 172 12.28 -10.96 -17.19
C GLY A 172 11.71 -9.67 -16.61
N VAL A 173 12.31 -9.17 -15.56
CA VAL A 173 11.96 -7.88 -14.95
C VAL A 173 12.98 -6.84 -15.42
N LEU A 174 12.49 -5.85 -16.13
CA LEU A 174 13.28 -4.71 -16.58
C LEU A 174 13.16 -3.60 -15.54
N VAL A 175 14.30 -3.18 -14.99
CA VAL A 175 14.39 -2.14 -13.96
C VAL A 175 15.13 -0.93 -14.51
N THR A 176 14.66 0.26 -14.24
CA THR A 176 15.36 1.51 -14.51
C THR A 176 16.07 2.00 -13.25
N ASP A 177 17.42 2.08 -13.32
CA ASP A 177 18.24 2.72 -12.29
C ASP A 177 18.18 4.24 -12.47
N ARG A 178 17.56 4.96 -11.54
CA ARG A 178 17.40 6.43 -11.61
C ARG A 178 18.71 7.20 -11.52
N VAL A 179 19.72 6.63 -10.85
CA VAL A 179 21.03 7.29 -10.65
C VAL A 179 21.93 7.10 -11.86
N ALA A 180 22.08 5.85 -12.31
CA ALA A 180 22.90 5.54 -13.49
C ALA A 180 22.14 5.83 -14.79
N ARG A 181 20.83 6.07 -14.74
CA ARG A 181 19.95 6.23 -15.91
C ARG A 181 20.05 5.06 -16.88
N ALA A 182 20.13 3.86 -16.33
CA ALA A 182 20.34 2.63 -17.07
C ALA A 182 19.17 1.66 -16.90
N ARG A 183 18.93 0.86 -17.92
CA ARG A 183 17.91 -0.19 -17.96
C ARG A 183 18.57 -1.55 -17.75
N LEU A 184 18.16 -2.23 -16.69
CA LEU A 184 18.75 -3.48 -16.24
C LEU A 184 17.71 -4.59 -16.33
N LEU A 185 17.99 -5.66 -17.06
CA LEU A 185 17.12 -6.82 -17.19
C LEU A 185 17.55 -7.92 -16.22
N PHE A 186 16.65 -8.32 -15.35
CA PHE A 186 16.81 -9.39 -14.37
C PHE A 186 15.92 -10.59 -14.71
N ALA A 187 16.22 -11.75 -14.16
CA ALA A 187 15.36 -12.92 -14.30
C ALA A 187 13.96 -12.67 -13.72
N ALA A 188 12.93 -13.27 -14.34
CA ALA A 188 11.53 -13.06 -13.93
C ALA A 188 11.19 -13.66 -12.57
N ASP A 189 11.90 -14.73 -12.18
CA ASP A 189 11.71 -15.39 -10.90
C ASP A 189 12.82 -14.95 -9.94
N PRO A 190 12.48 -14.18 -8.88
CA PRO A 190 13.44 -13.78 -7.86
C PRO A 190 14.06 -14.97 -7.12
N ALA A 191 13.33 -16.09 -7.01
CA ALA A 191 13.82 -17.31 -6.38
C ALA A 191 14.81 -18.08 -7.29
N ALA A 192 14.65 -17.95 -8.61
CA ALA A 192 15.59 -18.52 -9.59
C ALA A 192 16.84 -17.66 -9.80
N ALA A 193 16.85 -16.41 -9.29
CA ALA A 193 17.97 -15.49 -9.39
C ALA A 193 18.42 -15.02 -8.00
N PRO A 194 19.08 -15.88 -7.21
CA PRO A 194 19.45 -15.57 -5.83
C PRO A 194 20.48 -14.44 -5.68
N HIS A 195 20.85 -13.75 -6.77
CA HIS A 195 21.96 -12.80 -6.78
C HIS A 195 21.62 -11.47 -7.49
N THR A 196 20.35 -11.04 -7.47
CA THR A 196 19.92 -9.79 -8.12
C THR A 196 20.76 -8.60 -7.66
N ALA A 197 20.93 -8.42 -6.36
CA ALA A 197 21.73 -7.35 -5.79
C ALA A 197 23.22 -7.51 -6.13
N ALA A 198 23.76 -8.73 -6.13
CA ALA A 198 25.16 -9.00 -6.49
C ALA A 198 25.45 -8.68 -7.94
N ALA A 199 24.56 -9.09 -8.86
CA ALA A 199 24.67 -8.79 -10.28
C ALA A 199 24.60 -7.28 -10.54
N TRP A 200 23.71 -6.57 -9.85
CA TRP A 200 23.62 -5.13 -9.98
C TRP A 200 24.87 -4.41 -9.45
N ARG A 201 25.41 -4.80 -8.29
CA ARG A 201 26.67 -4.24 -7.78
C ARG A 201 27.83 -4.51 -8.72
N ALA A 202 27.93 -5.71 -9.30
CA ALA A 202 28.95 -6.05 -10.29
C ALA A 202 28.84 -5.15 -11.54
N TRP A 203 27.62 -4.90 -12.02
CA TRP A 203 27.40 -3.96 -13.12
C TRP A 203 27.81 -2.53 -12.73
N LEU A 204 27.44 -2.04 -11.55
CA LEU A 204 27.85 -0.72 -11.06
C LEU A 204 29.37 -0.57 -10.99
N ALA A 205 30.09 -1.62 -10.58
CA ALA A 205 31.55 -1.62 -10.57
C ALA A 205 32.16 -1.58 -11.98
N LEU A 206 31.45 -2.10 -12.99
CA LEU A 206 31.90 -2.13 -14.38
C LEU A 206 31.66 -0.78 -15.11
N VAL A 207 30.62 -0.02 -14.73
CA VAL A 207 30.21 1.23 -15.40
C VAL A 207 31.36 2.23 -15.60
N PRO A 208 32.23 2.53 -14.61
CA PRO A 208 33.34 3.49 -14.82
C PRO A 208 34.35 3.04 -15.88
N ASP A 209 34.58 1.72 -16.02
CA ASP A 209 35.48 1.20 -17.06
C ASP A 209 34.85 1.29 -18.45
N LEU A 210 33.56 0.96 -18.58
CA LEU A 210 32.79 1.13 -19.80
C LEU A 210 32.83 2.59 -20.28
N GLN A 211 32.60 3.53 -19.40
CA GLN A 211 32.60 4.97 -19.69
C GLN A 211 33.99 5.44 -20.12
N ARG A 212 35.05 5.00 -19.46
CA ARG A 212 36.44 5.33 -19.87
C ARG A 212 36.80 4.81 -21.26
N ARG A 213 36.22 3.69 -21.67
CA ARG A 213 36.42 3.08 -23.00
C ARG A 213 35.44 3.61 -24.04
N GLY A 214 34.54 4.55 -23.70
CA GLY A 214 33.51 5.06 -24.61
C GLY A 214 32.46 4.01 -25.01
N LEU A 215 32.28 2.98 -24.19
CA LEU A 215 31.28 1.93 -24.41
C LEU A 215 29.93 2.30 -23.75
N PRO A 216 28.82 1.90 -24.37
CA PRO A 216 27.49 2.16 -23.78
C PRO A 216 27.34 1.51 -22.41
N SER A 217 26.76 2.26 -21.48
CA SER A 217 26.47 1.80 -20.12
C SER A 217 25.03 2.09 -19.68
N ASP A 218 24.14 2.30 -20.65
CA ASP A 218 22.73 2.64 -20.45
C ASP A 218 21.80 1.43 -20.44
N ALA A 219 22.30 0.22 -20.78
CA ALA A 219 21.54 -1.01 -20.73
C ALA A 219 22.43 -2.22 -20.43
N ALA A 220 21.94 -3.14 -19.58
CA ALA A 220 22.62 -4.40 -19.31
C ALA A 220 21.61 -5.53 -19.05
N ASP A 221 21.99 -6.74 -19.49
CA ASP A 221 21.29 -7.97 -19.17
C ASP A 221 22.02 -8.71 -18.05
N LEU A 222 21.36 -8.81 -16.90
CA LEU A 222 21.89 -9.35 -15.65
C LEU A 222 21.22 -10.68 -15.27
N ARG A 223 20.53 -11.34 -16.20
CA ARG A 223 19.81 -12.61 -15.97
C ARG A 223 20.72 -13.80 -15.73
N PHE A 224 21.96 -13.70 -16.16
CA PHE A 224 22.89 -14.83 -16.20
C PHE A 224 23.93 -14.73 -15.09
N GLU A 225 24.01 -15.76 -14.28
CA GLU A 225 25.01 -15.81 -13.21
C GLU A 225 26.45 -15.67 -13.74
N GLY A 226 27.24 -14.80 -13.13
CA GLY A 226 28.64 -14.58 -13.48
C GLY A 226 28.87 -13.92 -14.84
N ARG A 227 27.82 -13.48 -15.53
CA ARG A 227 27.92 -12.85 -16.87
C ARG A 227 27.05 -11.60 -16.96
N ILE A 228 27.60 -10.53 -17.49
CA ILE A 228 26.89 -9.28 -17.77
C ILE A 228 26.99 -9.01 -19.26
N TYR A 229 25.84 -8.93 -19.93
CA TYR A 229 25.80 -8.54 -21.33
C TYR A 229 25.46 -7.06 -21.40
N VAL A 230 26.44 -6.26 -21.81
CA VAL A 230 26.30 -4.82 -21.98
C VAL A 230 25.79 -4.53 -23.39
N ASN A 231 24.99 -3.48 -23.53
CA ASN A 231 24.43 -3.05 -24.81
C ASN A 231 23.48 -4.07 -25.46
N ALA A 232 22.78 -4.85 -24.62
CA ALA A 232 21.63 -5.64 -25.07
C ALA A 232 20.59 -4.68 -25.64
N ARG A 233 20.40 -4.74 -26.99
CA ARG A 233 19.46 -3.85 -27.69
C ARG A 233 18.08 -3.88 -27.01
N PRO A 234 17.44 -2.73 -26.79
CA PRO A 234 16.10 -2.66 -26.15
C PRO A 234 15.04 -3.52 -26.86
N GLU A 235 15.25 -3.86 -28.12
CA GLU A 235 14.37 -4.70 -28.94
C GLU A 235 14.27 -6.15 -28.45
N ILE A 236 15.31 -6.65 -27.75
CA ILE A 236 15.30 -7.96 -27.09
C ILE A 236 14.62 -7.84 -25.70
N LEU A 237 14.52 -6.62 -25.18
CA LEU A 237 14.00 -6.30 -23.84
C LEU A 237 12.48 -6.04 -23.82
N GLY A 238 11.77 -6.36 -24.90
CA GLY A 238 10.32 -6.35 -24.95
C GLY A 238 9.71 -5.11 -25.58
N ARG A 239 9.54 -5.13 -26.90
CA ARG A 239 8.37 -4.47 -27.49
C ARG A 239 7.16 -5.32 -27.14
N GLY A 240 6.39 -4.88 -26.12
CA GLY A 240 4.98 -5.23 -26.11
C GLY A 240 4.39 -4.67 -27.41
N ASN A 241 3.87 -5.54 -28.24
CA ASN A 241 3.07 -5.14 -29.38
C ASN A 241 1.95 -4.19 -28.92
N THR A 242 1.91 -3.03 -29.57
CA THR A 242 0.74 -2.12 -29.59
C THR A 242 -0.51 -2.85 -29.98
#